data_d5b383ca128234e037acae17bab8d06b
#
_entry.id   d5b383ca128234e037acae17bab8d06b
#
_cell.length_a   1.000
_cell.length_b   1.000
_cell.length_c   1.000
_cell.angle_alpha   90.00
_cell.angle_beta   90.00
_cell.angle_gamma   90.00
#
_symmetry.space_group_name_H-M   'P 1'
#
loop_
_entity.id
_entity.type
_entity.pdbx_description
1 polymer ?
#
loop_
_entity_poly.entity_id
_entity_poly.type
_entity_poly.pdbx_seq_one_letter_code
_entity_poly.pdbx_strand_id
1 'polypeptide(L)'
;GSGDAGKTLNIWCWNDEFQSRFNDYYPEVEKVSKDKSTTTLKDGTVVKWTINPNENNNYQNKLDEALLNQEKASADDKIDIFLIEADYALKYVDSDYTMDIKDLGLTDDDLSEQYQYTKDIVTIDGTQKGTTWQATPGLFAYRRSIAKDVLGTDGPEQVQAAVADWDKFNAVAEKANEKGYKMLSGYDDAYRTFSNNVAAPWVDGKTVKVDENIMKWVDQTKTFTDKGYNNKTSLWDDAWAKDQGPEGKVFGFFYSTWGINFTLLGNSLADPDGEKEVGNGIYGDYAVCQGPEPYYWGGTWICAATGTDNKDEVADIMKKLTCDKDIMKQITLDTEDYTNNKSAMKEIADDPDYGSAFLGGQNHIKLF
;
A
#
# COMPACT_ATOMS: atom_id res chain seq x y z
N GLY A 1 37.68 0.35 20.87
CA GLY A 1 37.20 1.48 20.29
C GLY A 1 36.21 1.37 19.19
N SER A 2 36.22 0.35 18.46
CA SER A 2 35.24 0.21 17.37
C SER A 2 33.78 0.17 17.84
N GLY A 3 33.55 0.16 19.16
CA GLY A 3 32.23 0.08 19.72
C GLY A 3 31.37 1.31 19.52
N ASP A 4 31.95 2.46 19.23
CA ASP A 4 31.20 3.69 19.04
C ASP A 4 30.89 3.98 17.57
N ALA A 5 31.67 3.39 16.65
CA ALA A 5 31.35 3.45 15.23
C ALA A 5 30.07 2.66 14.96
N GLY A 6 29.14 3.22 14.22
CA GLY A 6 27.90 2.56 13.91
C GLY A 6 26.85 2.52 15.02
N LYS A 7 27.00 3.36 16.04
CA LYS A 7 25.97 3.50 17.08
C LYS A 7 24.80 4.41 16.67
N THR A 8 24.91 5.07 15.55
CA THR A 8 23.85 5.86 14.97
C THR A 8 23.38 5.22 13.66
N LEU A 9 22.09 5.00 13.55
CA LEU A 9 21.48 4.43 12.35
C LEU A 9 20.47 5.43 11.80
N ASN A 10 20.70 5.93 10.59
CA ASN A 10 19.87 6.95 9.96
C ASN A 10 18.87 6.32 8.99
N ILE A 11 17.58 6.59 9.22
CA ILE A 11 16.48 6.12 8.36
C ILE A 11 15.75 7.32 7.78
N TRP A 12 15.60 7.32 6.45
CA TRP A 12 14.94 8.38 5.69
C TRP A 12 13.59 7.92 5.17
N CYS A 13 12.55 8.71 5.49
CA CYS A 13 11.16 8.46 5.12
C CYS A 13 10.50 9.76 4.65
N TRP A 14 9.31 9.66 4.03
CA TRP A 14 8.48 10.82 3.71
C TRP A 14 7.28 10.99 4.64
N ASN A 15 7.00 9.99 5.48
CA ASN A 15 5.96 10.04 6.51
C ASN A 15 6.35 9.10 7.67
N ASP A 16 5.45 8.93 8.62
CA ASP A 16 5.70 8.15 9.83
C ASP A 16 5.21 6.69 9.75
N GLU A 17 4.78 6.21 8.60
CA GLU A 17 4.26 4.84 8.47
C GLU A 17 5.27 3.79 8.88
N PHE A 18 6.44 3.79 8.26
CA PHE A 18 7.49 2.82 8.59
C PHE A 18 8.01 3.00 10.02
N GLN A 19 8.14 4.24 10.47
CA GLN A 19 8.54 4.53 11.85
C GLN A 19 7.58 3.85 12.84
N SER A 20 6.29 3.93 12.60
CA SER A 20 5.29 3.29 13.45
C SER A 20 5.43 1.77 13.45
N ARG A 21 5.61 1.17 12.26
CA ARG A 21 5.84 -0.28 12.14
C ARG A 21 7.11 -0.72 12.86
N PHE A 22 8.18 0.06 12.71
CA PHE A 22 9.45 -0.19 13.37
C PHE A 22 9.28 -0.12 14.89
N ASN A 23 8.73 0.97 15.40
CA ASN A 23 8.59 1.18 16.84
C ASN A 23 7.66 0.16 17.50
N ASP A 24 6.61 -0.28 16.79
CA ASP A 24 5.62 -1.20 17.34
C ASP A 24 6.03 -2.68 17.22
N TYR A 25 6.85 -3.04 16.24
CA TYR A 25 7.10 -4.45 15.92
C TYR A 25 8.55 -4.89 15.91
N TYR A 26 9.52 -3.98 15.80
CA TYR A 26 10.92 -4.39 15.79
C TYR A 26 11.36 -4.81 17.20
N PRO A 27 11.76 -6.09 17.37
CA PRO A 27 11.98 -6.63 18.72
C PRO A 27 13.10 -5.98 19.53
N GLU A 28 14.05 -5.33 18.85
CA GLU A 28 15.21 -4.70 19.51
C GLU A 28 14.95 -3.27 20.00
N VAL A 29 13.74 -2.75 19.83
CA VAL A 29 13.39 -1.41 20.33
C VAL A 29 13.35 -1.42 21.85
N GLU A 30 14.13 -0.53 22.48
CA GLU A 30 14.12 -0.35 23.92
C GLU A 30 13.26 0.85 24.33
N LYS A 31 13.45 1.99 23.66
CA LYS A 31 12.64 3.17 23.93
C LYS A 31 12.52 4.08 22.73
N VAL A 32 11.44 4.83 22.68
CA VAL A 32 11.17 5.85 21.68
C VAL A 32 11.20 7.21 22.35
N SER A 33 11.89 8.20 21.76
CA SER A 33 11.92 9.56 22.32
C SER A 33 10.51 10.18 22.31
N LYS A 34 10.30 11.15 23.18
CA LYS A 34 8.99 11.78 23.35
C LYS A 34 8.48 12.42 22.04
N ASP A 35 9.38 13.03 21.29
CA ASP A 35 9.07 13.67 20.00
C ASP A 35 9.17 12.70 18.82
N LYS A 36 9.49 11.43 19.07
CA LYS A 36 9.69 10.38 18.06
C LYS A 36 10.83 10.64 17.08
N SER A 37 11.71 11.56 17.35
CA SER A 37 12.86 11.85 16.48
C SER A 37 13.92 10.75 16.51
N THR A 38 13.98 10.00 17.63
CA THR A 38 14.93 8.90 17.80
C THR A 38 14.27 7.68 18.42
N THR A 39 14.82 6.51 18.07
CA THR A 39 14.48 5.23 18.69
C THR A 39 15.78 4.60 19.18
N THR A 40 15.85 4.23 20.44
CA THR A 40 17.03 3.58 21.02
C THR A 40 16.82 2.08 21.05
N LEU A 41 17.78 1.33 20.53
CA LEU A 41 17.76 -0.12 20.52
C LEU A 41 18.42 -0.70 21.77
N LYS A 42 18.17 -1.97 22.06
CA LYS A 42 18.67 -2.67 23.24
C LYS A 42 20.21 -2.70 23.32
N ASP A 43 20.89 -2.69 22.18
CA ASP A 43 22.36 -2.65 22.12
C ASP A 43 22.95 -1.24 22.24
N GLY A 44 22.12 -0.23 22.42
CA GLY A 44 22.52 1.17 22.53
C GLY A 44 22.57 1.93 21.21
N THR A 45 22.31 1.28 20.10
CA THR A 45 22.20 1.97 18.80
C THR A 45 21.05 2.96 18.85
N VAL A 46 21.30 4.17 18.33
CA VAL A 46 20.27 5.22 18.22
C VAL A 46 19.85 5.35 16.79
N VAL A 47 18.60 5.04 16.53
CA VAL A 47 17.97 5.26 15.21
C VAL A 47 17.52 6.71 15.13
N LYS A 48 18.03 7.45 14.15
CA LYS A 48 17.61 8.81 13.87
C LYS A 48 16.71 8.83 12.66
N TRP A 49 15.53 9.39 12.83
CA TRP A 49 14.51 9.46 11.78
C TRP A 49 14.60 10.81 11.07
N THR A 50 14.79 10.77 9.76
CA THR A 50 14.69 11.95 8.89
C THR A 50 13.41 11.80 8.06
N ILE A 51 12.42 12.62 8.36
CA ILE A 51 11.12 12.57 7.70
C ILE A 51 10.92 13.86 6.92
N ASN A 52 10.94 13.74 5.59
CA ASN A 52 10.74 14.84 4.66
C ASN A 52 9.48 14.58 3.85
N PRO A 53 8.41 15.39 4.01
CA PRO A 53 7.19 15.21 3.23
C PRO A 53 7.45 15.14 1.73
N ASN A 54 6.65 14.32 1.04
CA ASN A 54 6.86 14.03 -0.38
C ASN A 54 6.25 15.07 -1.33
N GLU A 55 5.70 16.16 -0.81
CA GLU A 55 5.13 17.24 -1.62
C GLU A 55 6.18 17.85 -2.54
N ASN A 56 5.82 18.06 -3.80
CA ASN A 56 6.69 18.66 -4.81
C ASN A 56 8.05 17.95 -4.95
N ASN A 57 8.08 16.65 -4.77
CA ASN A 57 9.29 15.82 -4.79
C ASN A 57 10.33 16.20 -3.72
N ASN A 58 9.92 16.85 -2.66
CA ASN A 58 10.82 17.30 -1.61
C ASN A 58 11.63 16.16 -0.99
N TYR A 59 10.99 15.05 -0.65
CA TYR A 59 11.68 13.87 -0.13
C TYR A 59 12.75 13.37 -1.10
N GLN A 60 12.37 13.13 -2.36
CA GLN A 60 13.29 12.62 -3.37
C GLN A 60 14.46 13.58 -3.61
N ASN A 61 14.21 14.88 -3.68
CA ASN A 61 15.25 15.87 -3.90
C ASN A 61 16.27 15.90 -2.76
N LYS A 62 15.80 15.86 -1.52
CA LYS A 62 16.68 15.82 -0.34
C LYS A 62 17.44 14.52 -0.23
N LEU A 63 16.79 13.40 -0.52
CA LEU A 63 17.42 12.07 -0.54
C LEU A 63 18.52 12.01 -1.59
N ASP A 64 18.25 12.50 -2.81
CA ASP A 64 19.22 12.49 -3.90
C ASP A 64 20.48 13.28 -3.51
N GLU A 65 20.30 14.46 -2.92
CA GLU A 65 21.42 15.29 -2.46
C GLU A 65 22.23 14.57 -1.38
N ALA A 66 21.55 13.97 -0.41
CA ALA A 66 22.21 13.24 0.66
C ALA A 66 22.96 12.01 0.16
N LEU A 67 22.39 11.25 -0.80
CA LEU A 67 23.04 10.10 -1.39
C LEU A 67 24.28 10.49 -2.21
N LEU A 68 24.25 11.63 -2.89
CA LEU A 68 25.45 12.17 -3.59
C LEU A 68 26.59 12.48 -2.61
N ASN A 69 26.26 12.82 -1.38
CA ASN A 69 27.25 13.15 -0.35
C ASN A 69 27.58 11.97 0.57
N GLN A 70 27.02 10.81 0.31
CA GLN A 70 27.12 9.62 1.19
C GLN A 70 28.58 9.22 1.45
N GLU A 71 29.41 9.19 0.41
CA GLU A 71 30.81 8.78 0.52
C GLU A 71 31.63 9.70 1.43
N LYS A 72 31.29 10.99 1.45
CA LYS A 72 32.00 12.02 2.24
C LYS A 72 31.44 12.14 3.65
N ALA A 73 30.30 11.56 3.95
CA ALA A 73 29.67 11.67 5.25
C ALA A 73 30.46 10.91 6.31
N SER A 74 30.45 11.43 7.54
CA SER A 74 30.99 10.69 8.69
C SER A 74 30.11 9.47 8.98
N ALA A 75 30.63 8.52 9.78
CA ALA A 75 29.88 7.30 10.12
C ALA A 75 28.49 7.60 10.68
N ASP A 76 28.38 8.59 11.59
CA ASP A 76 27.11 8.93 12.20
C ASP A 76 26.15 9.70 11.28
N ASP A 77 26.66 10.24 10.18
CA ASP A 77 25.85 11.02 9.24
C ASP A 77 25.47 10.23 7.97
N LYS A 78 26.02 9.03 7.79
CA LYS A 78 25.66 8.19 6.66
C LYS A 78 24.22 7.77 6.71
N ILE A 79 23.57 7.75 5.54
CA ILE A 79 22.26 7.11 5.40
C ILE A 79 22.48 5.61 5.48
N ASP A 80 21.71 4.94 6.33
CA ASP A 80 21.74 3.48 6.44
C ASP A 80 20.57 2.84 5.71
N ILE A 81 19.37 3.36 5.96
CA ILE A 81 18.13 2.91 5.32
C ILE A 81 17.41 4.11 4.72
N PHE A 82 16.89 3.95 3.52
CA PHE A 82 15.94 4.90 2.95
C PHE A 82 14.75 4.17 2.33
N LEU A 83 13.58 4.78 2.41
CA LEU A 83 12.37 4.20 1.86
C LEU A 83 12.12 4.73 0.45
N ILE A 84 11.54 3.88 -0.39
CA ILE A 84 11.09 4.23 -1.73
C ILE A 84 9.66 3.77 -1.94
N GLU A 85 8.96 4.47 -2.82
CA GLU A 85 7.59 4.17 -3.21
C GLU A 85 7.59 3.50 -4.59
N ALA A 86 6.57 2.70 -4.86
CA ALA A 86 6.42 1.97 -6.12
C ALA A 86 6.57 2.88 -7.35
N ASP A 87 6.01 4.09 -7.29
CA ASP A 87 5.94 5.01 -8.44
C ASP A 87 7.32 5.45 -8.95
N TYR A 88 8.33 5.50 -8.07
CA TYR A 88 9.69 5.92 -8.45
C TYR A 88 10.77 4.90 -8.05
N ALA A 89 10.38 3.66 -7.79
CA ALA A 89 11.31 2.63 -7.33
C ALA A 89 12.49 2.43 -8.30
N LEU A 90 12.23 2.41 -9.60
CA LEU A 90 13.25 2.14 -10.62
C LEU A 90 14.44 3.08 -10.54
N LYS A 91 14.19 4.36 -10.26
CA LYS A 91 15.25 5.37 -10.13
C LYS A 91 16.30 4.97 -9.11
N TYR A 92 15.86 4.43 -7.96
CA TYR A 92 16.77 4.04 -6.88
C TYR A 92 17.28 2.61 -7.02
N VAL A 93 16.49 1.72 -7.58
CA VAL A 93 16.90 0.34 -7.84
C VAL A 93 18.01 0.32 -8.91
N ASP A 94 17.89 1.15 -9.95
CA ASP A 94 18.91 1.30 -10.99
C ASP A 94 19.98 2.33 -10.59
N SER A 95 20.47 2.24 -9.37
CA SER A 95 21.43 3.21 -8.80
C SER A 95 22.51 2.50 -8.01
N ASP A 96 23.74 2.98 -8.14
CA ASP A 96 24.88 2.49 -7.35
C ASP A 96 24.78 2.90 -5.87
N TYR A 97 23.88 3.82 -5.54
CA TYR A 97 23.64 4.25 -4.15
C TYR A 97 22.79 3.26 -3.36
N THR A 98 22.21 2.27 -4.01
CA THR A 98 21.33 1.26 -3.38
C THR A 98 22.01 -0.10 -3.41
N MET A 99 22.10 -0.74 -2.25
CA MET A 99 22.76 -2.03 -2.10
C MET A 99 21.91 -3.20 -2.59
N ASP A 100 22.59 -4.21 -3.15
CA ASP A 100 22.03 -5.55 -3.30
C ASP A 100 21.75 -6.12 -1.90
N ILE A 101 20.53 -6.52 -1.63
CA ILE A 101 20.16 -7.04 -0.30
C ILE A 101 20.85 -8.38 0.02
N LYS A 102 21.33 -9.12 -0.98
CA LYS A 102 22.11 -10.32 -0.76
C LYS A 102 23.48 -9.99 -0.17
N ASP A 103 24.05 -8.83 -0.49
CA ASP A 103 25.31 -8.36 0.09
C ASP A 103 25.15 -8.00 1.58
N LEU A 104 23.91 -7.82 2.04
CA LEU A 104 23.60 -7.66 3.46
C LEU A 104 23.41 -8.99 4.18
N GLY A 105 23.30 -10.09 3.45
CA GLY A 105 23.08 -11.41 4.00
C GLY A 105 21.64 -11.91 3.96
N LEU A 106 20.74 -11.23 3.24
CA LEU A 106 19.42 -11.78 2.99
C LEU A 106 19.54 -12.87 1.92
N THR A 107 18.98 -14.03 2.20
CA THR A 107 19.05 -15.21 1.32
C THR A 107 17.74 -15.40 0.57
N ASP A 108 17.77 -16.24 -0.48
CA ASP A 108 16.54 -16.64 -1.17
C ASP A 108 15.57 -17.32 -0.21
N ASP A 109 16.08 -18.06 0.77
CA ASP A 109 15.25 -18.70 1.80
C ASP A 109 14.55 -17.66 2.69
N ASP A 110 15.27 -16.60 3.09
CA ASP A 110 14.66 -15.49 3.86
C ASP A 110 13.49 -14.85 3.11
N LEU A 111 13.59 -14.75 1.79
CA LEU A 111 12.62 -14.09 0.93
C LEU A 111 11.54 -15.02 0.36
N SER A 112 11.62 -16.32 0.68
CA SER A 112 10.81 -17.37 0.03
C SER A 112 9.30 -17.23 0.23
N GLU A 113 8.87 -16.62 1.33
CA GLU A 113 7.45 -16.43 1.63
C GLU A 113 6.88 -15.12 1.08
N GLN A 114 7.73 -14.28 0.48
CA GLN A 114 7.29 -13.01 -0.11
C GLN A 114 6.63 -13.23 -1.48
N TYR A 115 5.65 -12.37 -1.78
CA TYR A 115 4.99 -12.38 -3.09
C TYR A 115 5.95 -11.91 -4.17
N GLN A 116 5.94 -12.59 -5.31
CA GLN A 116 6.92 -12.35 -6.38
C GLN A 116 6.89 -10.92 -6.90
N TYR A 117 5.71 -10.32 -7.06
CA TYR A 117 5.63 -8.95 -7.57
C TYR A 117 6.34 -7.94 -6.65
N THR A 118 6.36 -8.17 -5.33
CA THR A 118 7.04 -7.27 -4.39
C THR A 118 8.56 -7.34 -4.56
N LYS A 119 9.08 -8.47 -5.03
CA LYS A 119 10.50 -8.65 -5.36
C LYS A 119 10.81 -8.05 -6.74
N ASP A 120 9.92 -8.22 -7.69
CA ASP A 120 10.12 -7.75 -9.07
C ASP A 120 10.23 -6.23 -9.16
N ILE A 121 9.44 -5.49 -8.38
CA ILE A 121 9.47 -4.02 -8.34
C ILE A 121 10.87 -3.47 -8.01
N VAL A 122 11.61 -4.18 -7.18
CA VAL A 122 12.94 -3.75 -6.71
C VAL A 122 14.07 -4.62 -7.24
N THR A 123 13.83 -5.35 -8.32
CA THR A 123 14.84 -6.19 -8.99
C THR A 123 15.18 -5.62 -10.36
N ILE A 124 16.48 -5.43 -10.62
CA ILE A 124 16.98 -5.02 -11.92
C ILE A 124 18.16 -5.94 -12.29
N ASP A 125 18.14 -6.47 -13.53
CA ASP A 125 19.17 -7.36 -14.03
C ASP A 125 19.46 -8.53 -13.08
N GLY A 126 18.43 -9.08 -12.46
CA GLY A 126 18.53 -10.20 -11.52
C GLY A 126 18.97 -9.81 -10.11
N THR A 127 19.21 -8.54 -9.82
CA THR A 127 19.64 -8.04 -8.52
C THR A 127 18.49 -7.37 -7.78
N GLN A 128 18.14 -7.90 -6.61
CA GLN A 128 17.12 -7.33 -5.74
C GLN A 128 17.74 -6.30 -4.80
N LYS A 129 17.21 -5.08 -4.80
CA LYS A 129 17.78 -3.93 -4.07
C LYS A 129 16.86 -3.34 -3.02
N GLY A 130 15.89 -4.09 -2.56
CA GLY A 130 14.98 -3.66 -1.49
C GLY A 130 14.05 -4.77 -1.09
N THR A 131 13.31 -4.53 -0.03
CA THR A 131 12.32 -5.47 0.47
C THR A 131 11.19 -4.70 1.16
N THR A 132 10.04 -5.33 1.34
CA THR A 132 8.87 -4.67 1.92
C THR A 132 8.08 -5.58 2.83
N TRP A 133 7.39 -4.97 3.82
CA TRP A 133 6.42 -5.66 4.66
C TRP A 133 5.02 -5.68 4.04
N GLN A 134 4.79 -4.85 3.02
CA GLN A 134 3.47 -4.71 2.40
C GLN A 134 3.33 -5.59 1.17
N ALA A 135 2.17 -6.21 1.06
CA ALA A 135 1.65 -6.69 -0.20
C ALA A 135 0.38 -5.87 -0.45
N THR A 136 0.33 -5.11 -1.52
CA THR A 136 -0.73 -4.11 -1.75
C THR A 136 -1.72 -4.56 -2.82
N PRO A 137 -2.42 -5.70 -2.63
CA PRO A 137 -3.39 -6.14 -3.61
C PRO A 137 -4.55 -5.17 -3.68
N GLY A 138 -5.01 -4.93 -4.91
CA GLY A 138 -6.16 -4.09 -5.16
C GLY A 138 -7.46 -4.84 -4.90
N LEU A 139 -8.49 -4.08 -4.59
CA LEU A 139 -9.82 -4.61 -4.33
C LEU A 139 -10.89 -3.59 -4.74
N PHE A 140 -12.13 -4.06 -4.76
CA PHE A 140 -13.31 -3.21 -4.94
C PHE A 140 -14.12 -3.24 -3.65
N ALA A 141 -14.16 -2.08 -2.97
CA ALA A 141 -14.93 -1.90 -1.75
C ALA A 141 -16.33 -1.40 -2.12
N TYR A 142 -17.37 -2.11 -1.70
CA TYR A 142 -18.74 -1.75 -2.06
C TYR A 142 -19.61 -1.58 -0.82
N ARG A 143 -20.65 -0.77 -0.97
CA ARG A 143 -21.68 -0.54 0.04
C ARG A 143 -22.63 -1.73 0.06
N ARG A 144 -22.70 -2.45 1.18
CA ARG A 144 -23.57 -3.63 1.33
C ARG A 144 -25.03 -3.28 1.09
N SER A 145 -25.54 -2.20 1.69
CA SER A 145 -26.93 -1.79 1.55
C SER A 145 -27.29 -1.43 0.11
N ILE A 146 -26.38 -0.80 -0.62
CA ILE A 146 -26.58 -0.45 -2.03
C ILE A 146 -26.54 -1.71 -2.89
N ALA A 147 -25.57 -2.60 -2.66
CA ALA A 147 -25.51 -3.88 -3.38
C ALA A 147 -26.79 -4.70 -3.17
N LYS A 148 -27.30 -4.73 -1.94
CA LYS A 148 -28.57 -5.42 -1.63
C LYS A 148 -29.73 -4.85 -2.43
N ASP A 149 -29.81 -3.54 -2.53
CA ASP A 149 -30.88 -2.86 -3.29
C ASP A 149 -30.74 -3.12 -4.81
N VAL A 150 -29.54 -3.02 -5.34
CA VAL A 150 -29.29 -3.15 -6.79
C VAL A 150 -29.28 -4.61 -7.26
N LEU A 151 -28.65 -5.50 -6.50
CA LEU A 151 -28.40 -6.90 -6.91
C LEU A 151 -29.26 -7.92 -6.15
N GLY A 152 -29.92 -7.52 -5.07
CA GLY A 152 -30.65 -8.45 -4.21
C GLY A 152 -29.76 -9.24 -3.24
N THR A 153 -28.45 -8.96 -3.24
CA THR A 153 -27.47 -9.62 -2.37
C THR A 153 -26.36 -8.65 -2.00
N ASP A 154 -25.77 -8.85 -0.84
CA ASP A 154 -24.62 -8.10 -0.37
C ASP A 154 -23.39 -8.99 -0.05
N GLY A 155 -23.52 -10.31 -0.28
CA GLY A 155 -22.44 -11.25 -0.01
C GLY A 155 -21.23 -11.04 -0.94
N PRO A 156 -20.00 -11.07 -0.41
CA PRO A 156 -18.81 -10.83 -1.22
C PRO A 156 -18.64 -11.74 -2.42
N GLU A 157 -18.99 -13.03 -2.29
CA GLU A 157 -18.88 -13.98 -3.41
C GLU A 157 -19.87 -13.67 -4.52
N GLN A 158 -21.12 -13.35 -4.14
CA GLN A 158 -22.17 -13.03 -5.10
C GLN A 158 -21.91 -11.70 -5.79
N VAL A 159 -21.45 -10.70 -5.05
CA VAL A 159 -21.10 -9.40 -5.65
C VAL A 159 -19.90 -9.55 -6.58
N GLN A 160 -18.89 -10.34 -6.18
CA GLN A 160 -17.75 -10.63 -7.08
C GLN A 160 -18.21 -11.28 -8.38
N ALA A 161 -19.13 -12.24 -8.31
CA ALA A 161 -19.68 -12.87 -9.52
C ALA A 161 -20.37 -11.84 -10.42
N ALA A 162 -21.05 -10.85 -9.84
CA ALA A 162 -21.74 -9.81 -10.60
C ALA A 162 -20.78 -8.79 -11.25
N VAL A 163 -19.56 -8.63 -10.74
CA VAL A 163 -18.59 -7.64 -11.24
C VAL A 163 -17.29 -8.29 -11.74
N ALA A 164 -17.34 -9.56 -12.09
CA ALA A 164 -16.14 -10.38 -12.36
C ALA A 164 -15.35 -10.00 -13.62
N ASP A 165 -15.94 -9.22 -14.51
CA ASP A 165 -15.28 -8.63 -15.68
C ASP A 165 -15.88 -7.26 -15.97
N TRP A 166 -15.28 -6.51 -16.89
CA TRP A 166 -15.74 -5.15 -17.19
C TRP A 166 -17.13 -5.11 -17.83
N ASP A 167 -17.52 -6.09 -18.62
CA ASP A 167 -18.87 -6.15 -19.19
C ASP A 167 -19.91 -6.33 -18.08
N LYS A 168 -19.66 -7.22 -17.15
CA LYS A 168 -20.52 -7.44 -15.96
C LYS A 168 -20.53 -6.22 -15.05
N PHE A 169 -19.38 -5.63 -14.81
CA PHE A 169 -19.25 -4.40 -14.01
C PHE A 169 -20.12 -3.29 -14.61
N ASN A 170 -20.05 -3.11 -15.93
CA ASN A 170 -20.82 -2.09 -16.61
C ASN A 170 -22.33 -2.37 -16.60
N ALA A 171 -22.71 -3.65 -16.61
CA ALA A 171 -24.13 -4.04 -16.47
C ALA A 171 -24.67 -3.69 -15.06
N VAL A 172 -23.85 -3.87 -14.03
CA VAL A 172 -24.22 -3.44 -12.65
C VAL A 172 -24.32 -1.91 -12.59
N ALA A 173 -23.43 -1.19 -13.26
CA ALA A 173 -23.48 0.27 -13.33
C ALA A 173 -24.82 0.78 -13.88
N GLU A 174 -25.33 0.15 -14.94
CA GLU A 174 -26.63 0.48 -15.51
C GLU A 174 -27.77 0.24 -14.51
N LYS A 175 -27.77 -0.91 -13.85
CA LYS A 175 -28.78 -1.22 -12.82
C LYS A 175 -28.74 -0.24 -11.66
N ALA A 176 -27.52 0.10 -11.20
CA ALA A 176 -27.34 1.06 -10.12
C ALA A 176 -27.90 2.43 -10.52
N ASN A 177 -27.61 2.88 -11.72
CA ASN A 177 -28.08 4.17 -12.24
C ASN A 177 -29.62 4.22 -12.32
N GLU A 178 -30.26 3.14 -12.74
CA GLU A 178 -31.72 3.04 -12.78
C GLU A 178 -32.37 3.23 -11.40
N LYS A 179 -31.65 2.88 -10.35
CA LYS A 179 -32.11 3.01 -8.94
C LYS A 179 -31.61 4.27 -8.26
N GLY A 180 -30.96 5.17 -8.98
CA GLY A 180 -30.52 6.46 -8.44
C GLY A 180 -29.14 6.44 -7.78
N TYR A 181 -28.37 5.38 -7.98
CA TYR A 181 -26.99 5.28 -7.50
C TYR A 181 -25.99 5.52 -8.61
N LYS A 182 -24.76 5.88 -8.24
CA LYS A 182 -23.63 5.88 -9.16
C LYS A 182 -22.79 4.64 -8.90
N MET A 183 -22.24 4.05 -9.96
CA MET A 183 -21.36 2.88 -9.80
C MET A 183 -20.00 3.26 -9.22
N LEU A 184 -19.44 4.38 -9.66
CA LEU A 184 -18.17 4.94 -9.19
C LEU A 184 -18.35 6.42 -8.83
N SER A 185 -17.39 6.95 -8.07
CA SER A 185 -17.37 8.37 -7.72
C SER A 185 -16.78 9.24 -8.80
N GLY A 186 -15.61 8.91 -9.32
CA GLY A 186 -14.85 9.79 -10.16
C GLY A 186 -14.30 9.23 -11.45
N TYR A 187 -13.69 10.14 -12.20
CA TYR A 187 -13.09 9.86 -13.51
C TYR A 187 -11.95 8.87 -13.45
N ASP A 188 -11.16 8.95 -12.40
CA ASP A 188 -9.90 8.22 -12.24
C ASP A 188 -9.98 7.04 -11.27
N ASP A 189 -11.17 6.75 -10.76
CA ASP A 189 -11.37 5.67 -9.78
C ASP A 189 -10.82 4.33 -10.25
N ALA A 190 -11.04 3.97 -11.50
CA ALA A 190 -10.63 2.68 -12.05
C ALA A 190 -9.23 2.69 -12.71
N TYR A 191 -8.53 3.82 -12.70
CA TYR A 191 -7.27 3.97 -13.45
C TYR A 191 -6.24 2.89 -13.13
N ARG A 192 -6.05 2.56 -11.85
CA ARG A 192 -5.03 1.61 -11.42
C ARG A 192 -5.25 0.19 -11.95
N THR A 193 -6.49 -0.20 -12.15
CA THR A 193 -6.81 -1.54 -12.70
C THR A 193 -6.30 -1.69 -14.12
N PHE A 194 -6.27 -0.61 -14.87
CA PHE A 194 -5.78 -0.60 -16.26
C PHE A 194 -4.28 -0.32 -16.33
N SER A 195 -3.79 0.64 -15.56
CA SER A 195 -2.38 1.04 -15.61
C SER A 195 -1.42 -0.06 -15.11
N ASN A 196 -1.84 -0.90 -14.20
CA ASN A 196 -1.05 -2.03 -13.72
C ASN A 196 -0.81 -3.10 -14.79
N ASN A 197 -1.64 -3.12 -15.83
CA ASN A 197 -1.57 -4.09 -16.91
C ASN A 197 -0.99 -3.48 -18.21
N VAL A 198 -0.25 -2.38 -18.08
CA VAL A 198 0.42 -1.74 -19.22
C VAL A 198 1.52 -2.65 -19.76
N ALA A 199 1.41 -3.02 -21.04
CA ALA A 199 2.31 -3.95 -21.70
C ALA A 199 3.41 -3.25 -22.51
N ALA A 200 3.29 -1.96 -22.80
CA ALA A 200 4.21 -1.22 -23.67
C ALA A 200 4.60 0.11 -23.04
N PRO A 201 5.85 0.58 -23.28
CA PRO A 201 6.24 1.90 -22.82
C PRO A 201 5.47 3.01 -23.55
N TRP A 202 5.24 4.12 -22.86
CA TRP A 202 4.56 5.30 -23.42
C TRP A 202 5.34 5.95 -24.58
N VAL A 203 6.67 5.78 -24.59
CA VAL A 203 7.54 6.34 -25.62
C VAL A 203 8.43 5.24 -26.17
N ASP A 204 8.45 5.13 -27.51
CA ASP A 204 9.32 4.25 -28.24
C ASP A 204 10.10 5.10 -29.26
N GLY A 205 11.37 5.34 -28.98
CA GLY A 205 12.17 6.28 -29.76
C GLY A 205 11.61 7.70 -29.68
N LYS A 206 11.23 8.27 -30.82
CA LYS A 206 10.61 9.61 -30.91
C LYS A 206 9.09 9.59 -30.97
N THR A 207 8.49 8.41 -30.90
CA THR A 207 7.05 8.21 -31.05
C THR A 207 6.42 7.94 -29.70
N VAL A 208 5.40 8.71 -29.33
CA VAL A 208 4.58 8.44 -28.15
C VAL A 208 3.62 7.32 -28.50
N LYS A 209 3.66 6.23 -27.71
CA LYS A 209 2.72 5.12 -27.83
C LYS A 209 1.80 5.11 -26.63
N VAL A 210 0.50 5.05 -26.89
CA VAL A 210 -0.48 4.87 -25.81
C VAL A 210 -0.79 3.39 -25.73
N ASP A 211 -0.55 2.79 -24.57
CA ASP A 211 -0.85 1.37 -24.33
C ASP A 211 -2.33 1.10 -24.50
N GLU A 212 -2.66 -0.06 -25.06
CA GLU A 212 -4.04 -0.48 -25.32
C GLU A 212 -4.89 -0.51 -24.04
N ASN A 213 -4.31 -0.91 -22.91
CA ASN A 213 -5.02 -0.93 -21.63
C ASN A 213 -5.36 0.48 -21.14
N ILE A 214 -4.47 1.45 -21.38
CA ILE A 214 -4.77 2.85 -21.04
C ILE A 214 -5.88 3.39 -21.92
N MET A 215 -5.92 3.00 -23.20
CA MET A 215 -7.04 3.37 -24.08
C MET A 215 -8.34 2.75 -23.60
N LYS A 216 -8.31 1.52 -23.11
CA LYS A 216 -9.49 0.87 -22.49
C LYS A 216 -9.99 1.66 -21.29
N TRP A 217 -9.08 2.17 -20.46
CA TRP A 217 -9.46 3.04 -19.35
C TRP A 217 -10.11 4.34 -19.83
N VAL A 218 -9.54 4.98 -20.85
CA VAL A 218 -10.12 6.20 -21.43
C VAL A 218 -11.55 5.92 -21.92
N ASP A 219 -11.77 4.83 -22.62
CA ASP A 219 -13.09 4.43 -23.11
C ASP A 219 -14.04 4.13 -21.94
N GLN A 220 -13.57 3.44 -20.93
CA GLN A 220 -14.35 3.09 -19.73
C GLN A 220 -14.81 4.34 -18.99
N THR A 221 -13.89 5.24 -18.70
CA THR A 221 -14.22 6.47 -17.94
C THR A 221 -15.09 7.42 -18.76
N LYS A 222 -14.87 7.50 -20.08
CA LYS A 222 -15.72 8.28 -20.99
C LYS A 222 -17.15 7.76 -21.01
N THR A 223 -17.30 6.45 -21.15
CA THR A 223 -18.62 5.80 -21.15
C THR A 223 -19.35 6.07 -19.83
N PHE A 224 -18.66 5.92 -18.70
CA PHE A 224 -19.24 6.16 -17.38
C PHE A 224 -19.67 7.61 -17.20
N THR A 225 -18.84 8.54 -17.65
CA THR A 225 -19.14 9.98 -17.57
C THR A 225 -20.32 10.35 -18.46
N ASP A 226 -20.32 9.90 -19.70
CA ASP A 226 -21.39 10.20 -20.68
C ASP A 226 -22.74 9.61 -20.26
N LYS A 227 -22.74 8.42 -19.66
CA LYS A 227 -23.97 7.76 -19.18
C LYS A 227 -24.39 8.16 -17.78
N GLY A 228 -23.60 8.98 -17.10
CA GLY A 228 -23.90 9.43 -15.74
C GLY A 228 -23.74 8.35 -14.68
N TYR A 229 -22.78 7.44 -14.86
CA TYR A 229 -22.48 6.37 -13.90
C TYR A 229 -21.46 6.77 -12.84
N ASN A 230 -20.92 7.98 -12.92
CA ASN A 230 -20.04 8.55 -11.90
C ASN A 230 -20.47 9.97 -11.53
N ASN A 231 -19.90 10.51 -10.44
CA ASN A 231 -20.16 11.86 -9.94
C ASN A 231 -19.11 12.87 -10.39
N LYS A 232 -18.22 12.50 -11.29
CA LYS A 232 -17.19 13.38 -11.85
C LYS A 232 -16.23 13.95 -10.81
N THR A 233 -15.96 13.18 -9.76
CA THR A 233 -14.97 13.56 -8.74
C THR A 233 -13.56 13.19 -9.19
N SER A 234 -12.56 13.61 -8.43
CA SER A 234 -11.17 13.19 -8.58
C SER A 234 -10.70 12.50 -7.31
N LEU A 235 -9.82 11.51 -7.45
CA LEU A 235 -9.27 10.77 -6.32
C LEU A 235 -8.68 11.72 -5.28
N TRP A 236 -8.97 11.44 -4.01
CA TRP A 236 -8.48 12.18 -2.83
C TRP A 236 -9.09 13.57 -2.63
N ASP A 237 -10.00 14.02 -3.51
CA ASP A 237 -10.75 15.26 -3.30
C ASP A 237 -11.85 15.09 -2.25
N ASP A 238 -12.29 16.19 -1.67
CA ASP A 238 -13.35 16.21 -0.65
C ASP A 238 -14.64 15.56 -1.16
N ALA A 239 -14.99 15.82 -2.42
CA ALA A 239 -16.21 15.25 -3.03
C ALA A 239 -16.13 13.71 -3.14
N TRP A 240 -14.97 13.18 -3.49
CA TRP A 240 -14.71 11.75 -3.50
C TRP A 240 -14.83 11.15 -2.09
N ALA A 241 -14.25 11.82 -1.10
CA ALA A 241 -14.32 11.38 0.30
C ALA A 241 -15.76 11.37 0.81
N LYS A 242 -16.56 12.37 0.48
CA LYS A 242 -17.97 12.46 0.86
C LYS A 242 -18.82 11.36 0.26
N ASP A 243 -18.51 10.95 -0.97
CA ASP A 243 -19.22 9.84 -1.64
C ASP A 243 -19.03 8.51 -0.89
N GLN A 244 -18.01 8.37 -0.05
CA GLN A 244 -17.75 7.20 0.78
C GLN A 244 -18.52 7.21 2.11
N GLY A 245 -19.11 8.32 2.45
CA GLY A 245 -19.75 8.56 3.75
C GLY A 245 -21.24 8.25 3.78
N PRO A 246 -21.88 8.58 4.93
CA PRO A 246 -23.28 8.24 5.18
C PRO A 246 -24.28 8.77 4.16
N GLU A 247 -23.97 9.89 3.53
CA GLU A 247 -24.87 10.52 2.55
C GLU A 247 -24.52 10.13 1.11
N GLY A 248 -23.44 9.36 0.92
CA GLY A 248 -23.01 8.91 -0.39
C GLY A 248 -23.97 7.88 -0.99
N LYS A 249 -24.13 7.94 -2.32
CA LYS A 249 -24.96 7.02 -3.09
C LYS A 249 -24.14 6.36 -4.20
N VAL A 250 -22.91 6.00 -3.88
CA VAL A 250 -21.97 5.34 -4.79
C VAL A 250 -21.86 3.87 -4.41
N PHE A 251 -21.97 3.00 -5.40
CA PHE A 251 -21.96 1.54 -5.20
C PHE A 251 -20.63 1.08 -4.61
N GLY A 252 -19.50 1.55 -5.17
CA GLY A 252 -18.22 1.10 -4.68
C GLY A 252 -17.03 1.94 -5.14
N PHE A 253 -15.88 1.57 -4.59
CA PHE A 253 -14.61 2.28 -4.75
C PHE A 253 -13.47 1.29 -4.97
N PHE A 254 -12.59 1.61 -5.89
CA PHE A 254 -11.35 0.85 -6.01
C PHE A 254 -10.37 1.30 -4.93
N TYR A 255 -9.81 0.33 -4.23
CA TYR A 255 -8.87 0.55 -3.13
C TYR A 255 -7.76 -0.49 -3.17
N SER A 256 -6.78 -0.30 -2.33
CA SER A 256 -5.86 -1.34 -1.89
C SER A 256 -6.13 -1.65 -0.42
N THR A 257 -5.66 -2.79 0.06
CA THR A 257 -5.87 -3.23 1.44
C THR A 257 -5.43 -2.18 2.47
N TRP A 258 -4.34 -1.45 2.20
CA TRP A 258 -3.87 -0.39 3.10
C TRP A 258 -4.84 0.79 3.20
N GLY A 259 -5.68 1.00 2.18
CA GLY A 259 -6.60 2.13 2.14
C GLY A 259 -7.86 1.95 3.01
N ILE A 260 -8.18 0.72 3.37
CA ILE A 260 -9.40 0.42 4.15
C ILE A 260 -9.38 1.18 5.49
N ASN A 261 -8.39 0.94 6.31
CA ASN A 261 -8.27 1.62 7.61
C ASN A 261 -7.69 3.02 7.50
N PHE A 262 -6.85 3.27 6.52
CA PHE A 262 -6.22 4.57 6.34
C PHE A 262 -7.21 5.66 5.92
N THR A 263 -8.16 5.34 5.05
CA THR A 263 -9.02 6.34 4.41
C THR A 263 -10.51 5.99 4.48
N LEU A 264 -10.88 4.80 4.00
CA LEU A 264 -12.29 4.43 3.83
C LEU A 264 -13.04 4.43 5.16
N LEU A 265 -12.46 3.87 6.21
CA LEU A 265 -13.08 3.80 7.53
C LEU A 265 -13.40 5.21 8.04
N GLY A 266 -12.43 6.12 8.01
CA GLY A 266 -12.64 7.50 8.45
C GLY A 266 -13.73 8.21 7.67
N ASN A 267 -13.75 8.04 6.36
CA ASN A 267 -14.75 8.66 5.48
C ASN A 267 -16.16 8.09 5.69
N SER A 268 -16.29 6.87 6.22
CA SER A 268 -17.56 6.21 6.47
C SER A 268 -18.28 6.74 7.72
N LEU A 269 -17.56 7.39 8.63
CA LEU A 269 -18.09 7.83 9.91
C LEU A 269 -18.91 9.12 9.78
N ALA A 270 -20.02 9.20 10.52
CA ALA A 270 -20.76 10.44 10.66
C ALA A 270 -20.05 11.40 11.62
N ASP A 271 -19.47 10.85 12.69
CA ASP A 271 -18.66 11.58 13.66
C ASP A 271 -17.22 11.05 13.60
N PRO A 272 -16.29 11.81 13.00
CA PRO A 272 -14.89 11.37 12.87
C PRO A 272 -14.18 11.16 14.21
N ASP A 273 -14.64 11.84 15.25
CA ASP A 273 -14.08 11.76 16.60
C ASP A 273 -14.81 10.76 17.50
N GLY A 274 -15.88 10.15 16.99
CA GLY A 274 -16.69 9.18 17.71
C GLY A 274 -16.07 7.78 17.68
N GLU A 275 -16.75 6.85 18.37
CA GLU A 275 -16.32 5.45 18.39
C GLU A 275 -16.42 4.84 16.98
N LYS A 276 -15.43 4.05 16.64
CA LYS A 276 -15.34 3.33 15.36
C LYS A 276 -16.10 2.01 15.47
N GLU A 277 -17.42 2.11 15.40
CA GLU A 277 -18.34 0.99 15.60
C GLU A 277 -19.62 1.17 14.80
N VAL A 278 -20.40 0.09 14.69
CA VAL A 278 -21.73 0.12 14.07
C VAL A 278 -22.60 1.13 14.83
N GLY A 279 -23.25 2.01 14.10
CA GLY A 279 -24.04 3.13 14.63
C GLY A 279 -23.38 4.48 14.37
N ASN A 280 -22.07 4.51 14.11
CA ASN A 280 -21.39 5.74 13.68
C ASN A 280 -21.34 5.77 12.15
N GLY A 281 -22.21 6.57 11.54
CA GLY A 281 -22.32 6.65 10.09
C GLY A 281 -22.69 5.30 9.47
N ILE A 282 -21.91 4.90 8.49
CA ILE A 282 -22.10 3.63 7.78
C ILE A 282 -21.00 2.60 8.09
N TYR A 283 -20.37 2.73 9.25
CA TYR A 283 -19.43 1.72 9.73
C TYR A 283 -20.09 0.33 9.73
N GLY A 284 -19.45 -0.63 9.08
CA GLY A 284 -20.00 -1.98 8.95
C GLY A 284 -20.82 -2.23 7.67
N ASP A 285 -21.10 -1.19 6.87
CA ASP A 285 -21.86 -1.31 5.62
C ASP A 285 -21.00 -1.48 4.37
N TYR A 286 -19.68 -1.60 4.54
CA TYR A 286 -18.79 -1.97 3.44
C TYR A 286 -18.44 -3.44 3.48
N ALA A 287 -18.17 -3.99 2.30
CA ALA A 287 -17.49 -5.24 2.11
C ALA A 287 -16.55 -5.10 0.92
N VAL A 288 -15.69 -6.08 0.70
CA VAL A 288 -14.72 -6.03 -0.39
C VAL A 288 -14.76 -7.30 -1.23
N CYS A 289 -14.44 -7.14 -2.51
CA CYS A 289 -14.24 -8.24 -3.44
C CYS A 289 -13.07 -7.88 -4.36
N GLN A 290 -12.63 -8.83 -5.19
CA GLN A 290 -11.50 -8.57 -6.08
C GLN A 290 -11.82 -7.55 -7.16
N GLY A 291 -13.07 -7.49 -7.61
CA GLY A 291 -13.48 -6.61 -8.70
C GLY A 291 -13.25 -7.24 -10.07
N PRO A 292 -13.35 -6.44 -11.15
CA PRO A 292 -13.32 -6.95 -12.52
C PRO A 292 -11.94 -7.37 -13.01
N GLU A 293 -10.88 -6.93 -12.34
CA GLU A 293 -9.50 -7.18 -12.76
C GLU A 293 -8.53 -7.05 -11.59
N PRO A 294 -7.55 -7.97 -11.42
CA PRO A 294 -6.55 -7.86 -10.36
C PRO A 294 -5.58 -6.70 -10.64
N TYR A 295 -5.15 -6.04 -9.57
CA TYR A 295 -4.18 -4.95 -9.64
C TYR A 295 -3.49 -4.76 -8.30
N TYR A 296 -2.42 -3.96 -8.29
CA TYR A 296 -1.73 -3.54 -7.08
C TYR A 296 -1.71 -2.02 -7.01
N TRP A 297 -1.72 -1.47 -5.80
CA TRP A 297 -1.75 -0.03 -5.62
C TRP A 297 -0.80 0.41 -4.53
N GLY A 298 0.25 1.14 -4.94
CA GLY A 298 1.23 1.70 -4.02
C GLY A 298 2.21 0.68 -3.48
N GLY A 299 2.68 0.93 -2.29
CA GLY A 299 3.66 0.11 -1.59
C GLY A 299 4.93 0.88 -1.31
N THR A 300 5.55 0.50 -0.19
CA THR A 300 6.76 1.13 0.34
C THR A 300 7.83 0.06 0.50
N TRP A 301 9.01 0.30 -0.05
CA TRP A 301 10.15 -0.62 0.06
C TRP A 301 11.24 -0.02 0.91
N ILE A 302 11.95 -0.88 1.61
CA ILE A 302 13.10 -0.56 2.46
C ILE A 302 14.35 -0.86 1.65
N CYS A 303 15.20 0.15 1.47
CA CYS A 303 16.48 0.04 0.78
C CYS A 303 17.63 0.35 1.72
N ALA A 304 18.75 -0.31 1.51
CA ALA A 304 20.02 -0.03 2.21
C ALA A 304 20.88 0.88 1.35
N ALA A 305 21.43 1.94 1.95
CA ALA A 305 22.33 2.84 1.24
C ALA A 305 23.74 2.22 1.12
N THR A 306 24.31 2.29 -0.07
CA THR A 306 25.72 1.94 -0.28
C THR A 306 26.56 2.80 0.65
N GLY A 307 27.54 2.18 1.31
CA GLY A 307 28.39 2.88 2.27
C GLY A 307 27.89 2.89 3.69
N THR A 308 26.74 2.26 3.98
CA THR A 308 26.29 2.10 5.36
C THR A 308 27.38 1.40 6.20
N ASP A 309 27.58 1.88 7.40
CA ASP A 309 28.48 1.26 8.38
C ASP A 309 27.73 0.36 9.37
N ASN A 310 26.44 0.13 9.15
CA ASN A 310 25.55 -0.67 10.00
C ASN A 310 24.91 -1.84 9.28
N LYS A 311 25.67 -2.53 8.43
CA LYS A 311 25.14 -3.61 7.56
C LYS A 311 24.42 -4.70 8.31
N ASP A 312 24.94 -5.14 9.46
CA ASP A 312 24.33 -6.21 10.22
C ASP A 312 22.98 -5.80 10.83
N GLU A 313 22.88 -4.58 11.32
CA GLU A 313 21.63 -4.07 11.86
C GLU A 313 20.60 -3.79 10.76
N VAL A 314 21.03 -3.27 9.63
CA VAL A 314 20.15 -3.07 8.47
C VAL A 314 19.59 -4.42 8.00
N ALA A 315 20.42 -5.44 7.92
CA ALA A 315 19.97 -6.79 7.56
C ALA A 315 18.97 -7.35 8.56
N ASP A 316 19.20 -7.18 9.84
CA ASP A 316 18.29 -7.65 10.90
C ASP A 316 16.94 -6.94 10.83
N ILE A 317 16.94 -5.63 10.63
CA ILE A 317 15.73 -4.83 10.47
C ILE A 317 14.92 -5.34 9.26
N MET A 318 15.57 -5.54 8.14
CA MET A 318 14.90 -6.06 6.93
C MET A 318 14.31 -7.46 7.17
N LYS A 319 15.07 -8.36 7.76
CA LYS A 319 14.61 -9.72 8.05
C LYS A 319 13.42 -9.73 9.00
N LYS A 320 13.50 -8.98 10.09
CA LYS A 320 12.44 -8.96 11.11
C LYS A 320 11.17 -8.27 10.59
N LEU A 321 11.30 -7.15 9.92
CA LEU A 321 10.16 -6.32 9.53
C LEU A 321 9.59 -6.66 8.14
N THR A 322 10.24 -7.53 7.36
CA THR A 322 9.74 -7.91 6.03
C THR A 322 9.68 -9.41 5.77
N CYS A 323 10.38 -10.22 6.56
CA CYS A 323 10.47 -11.67 6.31
C CYS A 323 9.94 -12.51 7.47
N ASP A 324 9.82 -11.97 8.67
CA ASP A 324 9.40 -12.73 9.84
C ASP A 324 7.89 -12.99 9.80
N LYS A 325 7.52 -14.27 9.78
CA LYS A 325 6.12 -14.70 9.69
C LYS A 325 5.26 -14.17 10.84
N ASP A 326 5.75 -14.27 12.07
CA ASP A 326 4.96 -13.89 13.25
C ASP A 326 4.74 -12.39 13.30
N ILE A 327 5.77 -11.60 12.95
CA ILE A 327 5.65 -10.15 12.87
C ILE A 327 4.71 -9.75 11.74
N MET A 328 4.82 -10.35 10.56
CA MET A 328 3.92 -10.07 9.43
C MET A 328 2.47 -10.40 9.79
N LYS A 329 2.25 -11.54 10.44
CA LYS A 329 0.92 -11.92 10.91
C LYS A 329 0.35 -10.91 11.90
N GLN A 330 1.16 -10.48 12.88
CA GLN A 330 0.71 -9.53 13.90
C GLN A 330 0.37 -8.17 13.32
N ILE A 331 1.14 -7.69 12.35
CA ILE A 331 0.82 -6.43 11.66
C ILE A 331 -0.55 -6.52 10.98
N THR A 332 -0.83 -7.62 10.30
CA THR A 332 -2.15 -7.82 9.67
C THR A 332 -3.27 -7.89 10.70
N LEU A 333 -3.07 -8.61 11.80
CA LEU A 333 -4.08 -8.69 12.86
C LEU A 333 -4.39 -7.33 13.47
N ASP A 334 -3.39 -6.47 13.61
CA ASP A 334 -3.55 -5.15 14.23
C ASP A 334 -4.07 -4.08 13.27
N THR A 335 -3.70 -4.16 11.99
CA THR A 335 -3.99 -3.10 11.01
C THR A 335 -5.01 -3.48 9.95
N GLU A 336 -5.33 -4.77 9.82
CA GLU A 336 -6.14 -5.35 8.75
C GLU A 336 -5.49 -5.21 7.36
N ASP A 337 -4.26 -4.68 7.28
CA ASP A 337 -3.52 -4.60 6.03
C ASP A 337 -2.93 -5.97 5.66
N TYR A 338 -2.76 -6.19 4.36
CA TYR A 338 -2.23 -7.44 3.83
C TYR A 338 -0.71 -7.37 3.81
N THR A 339 -0.04 -8.25 4.54
CA THR A 339 1.42 -8.25 4.63
C THR A 339 2.10 -9.29 3.74
N ASN A 340 3.39 -9.09 3.51
CA ASN A 340 4.18 -9.76 2.49
C ASN A 340 4.75 -11.09 2.96
N ASN A 341 3.86 -11.97 3.46
CA ASN A 341 4.24 -13.32 3.88
C ASN A 341 3.10 -14.27 3.61
N LYS A 342 3.31 -15.18 2.66
CA LYS A 342 2.28 -16.11 2.20
C LYS A 342 1.76 -17.02 3.31
N SER A 343 2.65 -17.55 4.15
CA SER A 343 2.27 -18.44 5.25
C SER A 343 1.48 -17.69 6.31
N ALA A 344 1.87 -16.47 6.66
CA ALA A 344 1.14 -15.66 7.62
C ALA A 344 -0.26 -15.32 7.11
N MET A 345 -0.37 -14.93 5.85
CA MET A 345 -1.68 -14.60 5.25
C MET A 345 -2.57 -15.84 5.14
N LYS A 346 -2.00 -17.00 4.83
CA LYS A 346 -2.77 -18.26 4.79
C LYS A 346 -3.34 -18.61 6.16
N GLU A 347 -2.59 -18.45 7.22
CA GLU A 347 -3.08 -18.72 8.59
C GLU A 347 -4.28 -17.85 8.94
N ILE A 348 -4.24 -16.57 8.59
CA ILE A 348 -5.36 -15.65 8.83
C ILE A 348 -6.53 -15.96 7.91
N ALA A 349 -6.27 -16.25 6.64
CA ALA A 349 -7.31 -16.61 5.68
C ALA A 349 -8.07 -17.88 6.11
N ASP A 350 -7.38 -18.84 6.70
CA ASP A 350 -7.96 -20.10 7.14
C ASP A 350 -8.59 -20.03 8.54
N ASP A 351 -8.41 -18.94 9.27
CA ASP A 351 -8.97 -18.76 10.61
C ASP A 351 -10.46 -18.38 10.54
N PRO A 352 -11.37 -19.27 10.99
CA PRO A 352 -12.80 -18.98 10.94
C PRO A 352 -13.24 -17.88 11.91
N ASP A 353 -12.40 -17.54 12.88
CA ASP A 353 -12.71 -16.53 13.90
C ASP A 353 -12.21 -15.13 13.50
N TYR A 354 -11.42 -15.01 12.42
CA TYR A 354 -10.96 -13.72 11.94
C TYR A 354 -12.00 -13.06 11.05
N GLY A 355 -12.25 -11.78 11.33
CA GLY A 355 -13.13 -10.96 10.51
C GLY A 355 -12.99 -9.49 10.87
N SER A 356 -13.26 -8.62 9.93
CA SER A 356 -13.24 -7.18 10.11
C SER A 356 -14.65 -6.67 10.46
N ALA A 357 -14.81 -6.08 11.63
CA ALA A 357 -16.07 -5.46 12.02
C ALA A 357 -16.47 -4.34 11.06
N PHE A 358 -15.49 -3.57 10.59
CA PHE A 358 -15.72 -2.53 9.59
C PHE A 358 -16.28 -3.10 8.28
N LEU A 359 -15.87 -4.28 7.91
CA LEU A 359 -16.33 -4.98 6.70
C LEU A 359 -17.53 -5.90 6.97
N GLY A 360 -18.27 -5.65 8.04
CA GLY A 360 -19.45 -6.44 8.38
C GLY A 360 -19.16 -7.88 8.82
N GLY A 361 -17.95 -8.12 9.33
CA GLY A 361 -17.49 -9.43 9.77
C GLY A 361 -16.72 -10.21 8.71
N GLN A 362 -16.48 -9.63 7.54
CA GLN A 362 -15.75 -10.31 6.46
C GLN A 362 -14.29 -10.58 6.82
N ASN A 363 -13.80 -11.76 6.51
CA ASN A 363 -12.37 -12.07 6.43
C ASN A 363 -11.89 -11.75 5.01
N HIS A 364 -11.40 -10.53 4.80
CA HIS A 364 -10.95 -10.07 3.48
C HIS A 364 -9.59 -10.65 3.07
N ILE A 365 -8.84 -11.20 4.02
CA ILE A 365 -7.55 -11.84 3.72
C ILE A 365 -7.76 -13.10 2.86
N LYS A 366 -8.93 -13.71 2.91
CA LYS A 366 -9.28 -14.85 2.06
C LYS A 366 -9.31 -14.53 0.56
N LEU A 367 -9.41 -13.25 0.19
CA LEU A 367 -9.56 -12.86 -1.22
C LEU A 367 -8.30 -13.12 -2.06
N PHE A 368 -7.15 -13.20 -1.42
CA PHE A 368 -5.86 -13.23 -2.10
C PHE A 368 -5.02 -14.50 -1.75
#